data_7d0dd2b95854d5b1ec644bfc5489ade1
#
_entry.id   7d0dd2b95854d5b1ec644bfc5489ade1
#
_cell.length_a   1.000
_cell.length_b   1.000
_cell.length_c   1.000
_cell.angle_alpha   90.00
_cell.angle_beta   90.00
_cell.angle_gamma   90.00
#
_symmetry.space_group_name_H-M   'P 1'
#
loop_
_entity.id
_entity.type
_entity.pdbx_description
1 polymer ?
#
loop_
_entity_poly.entity_id
_entity_poly.type
_entity_poly.pdbx_seq_one_letter_code
_entity_poly.pdbx_strand_id
1 'polypeptide(L)'
;MPVIKRLNVNTFTSEQDNDAFIAELTEMWQGWSGPTSPSKISVDINKDRNNPLRMTAFVTIESEDAMLAVNEWSKAVVLPTRDKYRHENIMIDADLVATIIK
;
A
#
# COMPACT_ATOMS: atom_id res chain seq x y z
N MET A 1 9.97 17.41 8.02
CA MET A 1 9.41 16.73 6.83
C MET A 1 8.00 16.29 7.12
N PRO A 2 7.02 16.63 6.29
CA PRO A 2 5.65 16.17 6.51
C PRO A 2 5.56 14.66 6.36
N VAL A 3 4.67 14.07 7.13
CA VAL A 3 4.35 12.65 7.01
C VAL A 3 3.37 12.48 5.85
N ILE A 4 3.68 11.59 4.94
CA ILE A 4 2.86 11.29 3.78
C ILE A 4 2.01 10.05 4.08
N LYS A 5 0.72 10.17 3.84
CA LYS A 5 -0.22 9.05 3.92
C LYS A 5 -0.60 8.64 2.50
N ARG A 6 -0.14 7.48 2.07
CA ARG A 6 -0.51 6.94 0.76
C ARG A 6 -1.67 5.97 0.92
N LEU A 7 -2.74 6.26 0.22
CA LEU A 7 -3.93 5.44 0.17
C LEU A 7 -4.02 4.77 -1.18
N ASN A 8 -4.01 3.44 -1.19
CA ASN A 8 -4.28 2.64 -2.39
C ASN A 8 -5.59 1.89 -2.21
N VAL A 9 -6.47 2.02 -3.18
CA VAL A 9 -7.73 1.27 -3.23
C VAL A 9 -7.71 0.44 -4.51
N ASN A 10 -7.78 -0.88 -4.37
CA ASN A 10 -7.83 -1.79 -5.51
C ASN A 10 -9.11 -2.59 -5.46
N THR A 11 -9.84 -2.59 -6.58
CA THR A 11 -11.08 -3.37 -6.74
C THR A 11 -10.85 -4.41 -7.83
N PHE A 12 -11.01 -5.68 -7.47
CA PHE A 12 -10.80 -6.80 -8.37
C PHE A 12 -12.12 -7.31 -8.92
N THR A 13 -12.07 -8.29 -9.82
CA THR A 13 -13.28 -8.85 -10.46
C THR A 13 -13.86 -10.03 -9.69
N SER A 14 -13.12 -10.56 -8.70
CA SER A 14 -13.61 -11.65 -7.84
C SER A 14 -13.03 -11.52 -6.45
N GLU A 15 -13.71 -12.08 -5.47
CA GLU A 15 -13.21 -12.16 -4.10
C GLU A 15 -11.94 -13.01 -4.04
N GLN A 16 -11.87 -14.07 -4.84
CA GLN A 16 -10.70 -14.94 -4.90
C GLN A 16 -9.46 -14.16 -5.32
N ASP A 17 -9.55 -13.31 -6.34
CA ASP A 17 -8.45 -12.48 -6.80
C ASP A 17 -8.06 -11.46 -5.74
N ASN A 18 -9.04 -10.85 -5.08
CA ASN A 18 -8.78 -9.91 -4.00
C ASN A 18 -8.03 -10.57 -2.86
N ASP A 19 -8.48 -11.73 -2.40
CA ASP A 19 -7.82 -12.46 -1.31
C ASP A 19 -6.42 -12.92 -1.71
N ALA A 20 -6.23 -13.36 -2.96
CA ALA A 20 -4.91 -13.76 -3.47
C ALA A 20 -3.94 -12.57 -3.49
N PHE A 21 -4.37 -11.41 -3.98
CA PHE A 21 -3.53 -10.23 -4.01
C PHE A 21 -3.21 -9.72 -2.61
N ILE A 22 -4.17 -9.73 -1.69
CA ILE A 22 -3.93 -9.36 -0.27
C ILE A 22 -2.82 -10.22 0.31
N ALA A 23 -2.86 -11.55 0.10
CA ALA A 23 -1.83 -12.45 0.59
C ALA A 23 -0.46 -12.18 -0.03
N GLU A 24 -0.42 -11.97 -1.35
CA GLU A 24 0.83 -11.67 -2.06
C GLU A 24 1.42 -10.34 -1.62
N LEU A 25 0.58 -9.30 -1.49
CA LEU A 25 1.02 -7.98 -1.07
C LEU A 25 1.56 -8.00 0.35
N THR A 26 0.92 -8.72 1.25
CA THR A 26 1.36 -8.89 2.63
C THR A 26 2.76 -9.52 2.66
N GLU A 27 2.97 -10.58 1.89
CA GLU A 27 4.26 -11.24 1.81
C GLU A 27 5.34 -10.33 1.21
N MET A 28 5.01 -9.60 0.15
CA MET A 28 5.95 -8.66 -0.46
C MET A 28 6.41 -7.59 0.54
N TRP A 29 5.47 -6.98 1.28
CA TRP A 29 5.81 -5.97 2.27
C TRP A 29 6.62 -6.54 3.43
N GLN A 30 6.33 -7.75 3.87
CA GLN A 30 7.12 -8.42 4.93
C GLN A 30 8.57 -8.64 4.49
N GLY A 31 8.80 -8.88 3.20
CA GLY A 31 10.14 -9.06 2.65
C GLY A 31 10.86 -7.76 2.29
N TRP A 32 10.19 -6.62 2.33
CA TRP A 32 10.80 -5.34 1.96
C TRP A 32 11.68 -4.81 3.08
N SER A 33 12.93 -4.53 2.76
CA SER A 33 13.92 -4.04 3.73
C SER A 33 14.18 -2.54 3.64
N GLY A 34 13.80 -1.90 2.54
CA GLY A 34 13.82 -0.45 2.33
C GLY A 34 15.02 0.32 2.89
N PRO A 35 14.96 1.64 2.89
CA PRO A 35 16.00 2.41 3.54
C PRO A 35 15.98 2.19 5.04
N THR A 36 17.15 2.01 5.60
CA THR A 36 17.32 1.83 7.04
C THR A 36 17.10 3.15 7.78
N SER A 37 17.20 3.11 9.11
CA SER A 37 17.08 4.29 9.97
C SER A 37 17.61 5.59 9.30
N PRO A 38 16.94 6.75 9.51
CA PRO A 38 15.83 6.95 10.42
C PRO A 38 14.45 6.76 9.78
N SER A 39 14.39 6.40 8.51
CA SER A 39 13.13 6.32 7.76
C SER A 39 12.23 5.23 8.32
N LYS A 40 11.00 5.59 8.60
CA LYS A 40 9.99 4.65 9.06
C LYS A 40 8.85 4.56 8.07
N ILE A 41 8.45 3.35 7.80
CA ILE A 41 7.28 3.07 6.99
C ILE A 41 6.41 2.10 7.74
N SER A 42 5.12 2.39 7.83
CA SER A 42 4.13 1.44 8.30
C SER A 42 3.11 1.20 7.21
N VAL A 43 2.63 -0.02 7.11
CA VAL A 43 1.66 -0.41 6.09
C VAL A 43 0.52 -1.16 6.76
N ASP A 44 -0.70 -0.69 6.51
CA ASP A 44 -1.90 -1.40 6.91
C ASP A 44 -2.57 -1.94 5.65
N ILE A 45 -2.78 -3.24 5.60
CA ILE A 45 -3.44 -3.91 4.48
C ILE A 45 -4.81 -4.35 4.97
N ASN A 46 -5.86 -3.90 4.28
CA ASN A 46 -7.23 -4.07 4.73
C ASN A 46 -8.09 -4.69 3.64
N LYS A 47 -9.05 -5.54 4.04
CA LYS A 47 -10.13 -5.96 3.16
C LYS A 47 -11.35 -5.13 3.47
N ASP A 48 -12.02 -4.60 2.45
CA ASP A 48 -13.22 -3.78 2.63
C ASP A 48 -14.32 -4.61 3.28
N ARG A 49 -14.86 -4.09 4.38
CA ARG A 49 -15.92 -4.78 5.13
C ARG A 49 -17.21 -4.97 4.31
N ASN A 50 -17.49 -4.01 3.43
CA ASN A 50 -18.75 -3.93 2.69
C ASN A 50 -18.64 -4.36 1.24
N ASN A 51 -17.43 -4.60 0.74
CA ASN A 51 -17.21 -5.02 -0.63
C ASN A 51 -16.06 -6.05 -0.70
N PRO A 52 -16.41 -7.34 -0.85
CA PRO A 52 -15.39 -8.40 -0.83
C PRO A 52 -14.43 -8.38 -2.02
N LEU A 53 -14.71 -7.57 -3.04
CA LEU A 53 -13.84 -7.42 -4.22
C LEU A 53 -12.76 -6.37 -3.99
N ARG A 54 -12.81 -5.60 -2.91
CA ARG A 54 -11.96 -4.42 -2.71
C ARG A 54 -11.05 -4.56 -1.51
N MET A 55 -9.82 -4.10 -1.69
CA MET A 55 -8.84 -3.99 -0.61
C MET A 55 -8.27 -2.58 -0.58
N THR A 56 -7.76 -2.20 0.57
CA THR A 56 -7.03 -0.94 0.73
C THR A 56 -5.67 -1.20 1.35
N ALA A 57 -4.70 -0.40 0.96
CA ALA A 57 -3.38 -0.38 1.60
C ALA A 57 -3.10 1.07 2.03
N PHE A 58 -2.86 1.25 3.31
CA PHE A 58 -2.50 2.56 3.88
C PHE A 58 -1.03 2.53 4.23
N VAL A 59 -0.24 3.37 3.57
CA VAL A 59 1.20 3.44 3.79
C VAL A 59 1.53 4.78 4.42
N THR A 60 2.16 4.75 5.58
CA THR A 60 2.67 5.95 6.25
C THR A 60 4.15 6.08 5.94
N ILE A 61 4.55 7.20 5.34
CA ILE A 61 5.91 7.45 4.86
C ILE A 61 6.43 8.72 5.53
N GLU A 62 7.56 8.62 6.21
CA GLU A 62 8.09 9.73 7.02
C GLU A 62 9.27 10.46 6.39
N SER A 63 9.70 10.09 5.18
CA SER A 63 10.79 10.79 4.49
C SER A 63 10.65 10.68 2.98
N GLU A 64 11.25 11.65 2.25
CA GLU A 64 11.29 11.60 0.80
C GLU A 64 12.12 10.44 0.28
N ASP A 65 13.23 10.12 0.94
CA ASP A 65 14.05 8.97 0.57
C ASP A 65 13.28 7.67 0.67
N ALA A 66 12.48 7.51 1.73
CA ALA A 66 11.62 6.36 1.90
C ALA A 66 10.56 6.30 0.80
N MET A 67 9.98 7.44 0.44
CA MET A 67 8.99 7.51 -0.64
C MET A 67 9.58 7.08 -1.98
N LEU A 68 10.78 7.56 -2.30
CA LEU A 68 11.46 7.18 -3.54
C LEU A 68 11.77 5.69 -3.56
N ALA A 69 12.22 5.14 -2.43
CA ALA A 69 12.51 3.71 -2.30
C ALA A 69 11.25 2.86 -2.48
N VAL A 70 10.14 3.28 -1.89
CA VAL A 70 8.85 2.60 -2.06
C VAL A 70 8.41 2.63 -3.53
N ASN A 71 8.53 3.80 -4.17
CA ASN A 71 8.14 3.95 -5.57
C ASN A 71 8.95 3.02 -6.49
N GLU A 72 10.26 2.97 -6.31
CA GLU A 72 11.12 2.10 -7.11
C GLU A 72 10.81 0.62 -6.89
N TRP A 73 10.69 0.21 -5.64
CA TRP A 73 10.34 -1.16 -5.29
C TRP A 73 8.96 -1.55 -5.82
N SER A 74 8.00 -0.65 -5.68
CA SER A 74 6.63 -0.89 -6.14
C SER A 74 6.58 -1.13 -7.65
N LYS A 75 7.31 -0.34 -8.44
CA LYS A 75 7.39 -0.53 -9.89
C LYS A 75 8.00 -1.87 -10.26
N ALA A 76 9.01 -2.31 -9.50
CA ALA A 76 9.73 -3.55 -9.81
C ALA A 76 8.99 -4.80 -9.34
N VAL A 77 8.24 -4.72 -8.24
CA VAL A 77 7.68 -5.89 -7.55
C VAL A 77 6.17 -5.86 -7.46
N VAL A 78 5.61 -4.78 -6.91
CA VAL A 78 4.16 -4.72 -6.60
C VAL A 78 3.31 -4.61 -7.86
N LEU A 79 3.64 -3.67 -8.74
CA LEU A 79 2.83 -3.42 -9.92
C LEU A 79 2.77 -4.62 -10.87
N PRO A 80 3.89 -5.31 -11.17
CA PRO A 80 3.82 -6.53 -11.99
C PRO A 80 2.95 -7.62 -11.36
N THR A 81 2.97 -7.77 -10.04
CA THR A 81 2.15 -8.74 -9.34
C THR A 81 0.66 -8.37 -9.42
N ARG A 82 0.35 -7.10 -9.18
CA ARG A 82 -1.03 -6.61 -9.28
C ARG A 82 -1.59 -6.75 -10.69
N ASP A 83 -0.76 -6.52 -11.70
CA ASP A 83 -1.17 -6.53 -13.10
C ASP A 83 -1.51 -7.93 -13.61
N LYS A 84 -1.21 -8.99 -12.86
CA LYS A 84 -1.71 -10.34 -13.15
C LYS A 84 -3.23 -10.45 -13.00
N TYR A 85 -3.83 -9.53 -12.25
CA TYR A 85 -5.26 -9.52 -11.96
C TYR A 85 -5.92 -8.34 -12.64
N ARG A 86 -7.10 -8.57 -13.19
CA ARG A 86 -7.93 -7.47 -13.68
C ARG A 86 -8.43 -6.66 -12.50
N HIS A 87 -8.19 -5.34 -12.50
CA HIS A 87 -8.50 -4.49 -11.36
C HIS A 87 -8.68 -3.04 -11.75
N GLU A 88 -9.29 -2.28 -10.83
CA GLU A 88 -9.28 -0.82 -10.85
C GLU A 88 -8.47 -0.34 -9.66
N ASN A 89 -7.71 0.74 -9.85
CA ASN A 89 -6.87 1.31 -8.79
C ASN A 89 -7.14 2.80 -8.63
N ILE A 90 -7.24 3.23 -7.39
CA ILE A 90 -7.22 4.64 -7.01
C ILE A 90 -6.07 4.81 -6.02
N MET A 91 -5.17 5.74 -6.29
CA MET A 91 -4.08 6.07 -5.38
C MET A 91 -4.11 7.55 -5.04
N ILE A 92 -4.02 7.85 -3.75
CA ILE A 92 -3.98 9.22 -3.24
C ILE A 92 -2.80 9.34 -2.30
N ASP A 93 -1.96 10.34 -2.53
CA ASP A 93 -0.93 10.75 -1.58
C ASP A 93 -1.41 12.02 -0.88
N ALA A 94 -1.44 11.98 0.44
CA ALA A 94 -1.91 13.10 1.25
C ALA A 94 -0.88 13.43 2.34
N ASP A 95 -0.76 14.72 2.64
CA ASP A 95 0.05 15.15 3.77
C ASP A 95 -0.77 15.04 5.05
N LEU A 96 -0.18 14.42 6.07
CA LEU A 96 -0.83 14.35 7.38
C LEU A 96 -0.95 15.74 7.97
N VAL A 97 -2.15 16.16 8.29
CA VAL A 97 -2.44 17.49 8.88
C VAL A 97 -2.67 17.38 10.38
N ALA A 98 -3.41 16.39 10.83
CA ALA A 98 -3.71 16.21 12.24
C ALA A 98 -4.00 14.74 12.56
N THR A 99 -3.59 14.33 13.75
CA THR A 99 -3.96 13.05 14.33
C THR A 99 -4.67 13.33 15.66
N ILE A 100 -5.89 12.83 15.79
CA ILE A 100 -6.69 13.03 17.00
C ILE A 100 -6.93 11.67 17.64
N ILE A 101 -6.53 11.56 18.89
CA ILE A 101 -6.73 10.35 19.69
C ILE A 101 -7.69 10.71 20.82
N LYS A 102 -8.76 9.93 20.96
CA LYS A 102 -9.78 10.16 21.98
C LYS A 102 -9.79 9.06 23.03
#